data_23fdfaf3e1be41284778f95c54c13295
#
_entry.id   23fdfaf3e1be41284778f95c54c13295
#
_cell.length_a   1.000
_cell.length_b   1.000
_cell.length_c   1.000
_cell.angle_alpha   90.00
_cell.angle_beta   90.00
_cell.angle_gamma   90.00
#
_symmetry.space_group_name_H-M   'P 1'
#
loop_
_entity.id
_entity.type
_entity.pdbx_description
1 polymer ?
#
loop_
_entity_poly.entity_id
_entity_poly.type
_entity_poly.pdbx_seq_one_letter_code
_entity_poly.pdbx_strand_id
1 'polypeptide(L)'
;MKKVLLVYYSRTGFTRRVAGEIAKRLDCDVCELQEEHPRAGIVGYLRSAFEAYTGHLPALREPEYELGKYGLSIVGSPVWAGRVCAPIRAFLASQPLGPGEIAVFVTYGGMGASKVLDSLTALAGKAAVARLALTDREIDADAMAHKVDAFVAAVRAKGST
;
A
#
# COMPACT_ATOMS: atom_id res chain seq x y z
N MET A 1 -19.21 12.18 -4.41
CA MET A 1 -17.79 11.81 -4.10
C MET A 1 -17.49 10.44 -4.70
N LYS A 2 -16.34 10.29 -5.31
CA LYS A 2 -15.92 8.99 -5.88
C LYS A 2 -15.75 7.97 -4.76
N LYS A 3 -16.19 6.73 -4.98
CA LYS A 3 -15.95 5.64 -4.03
C LYS A 3 -14.45 5.35 -3.96
N VAL A 4 -13.90 5.26 -2.75
CA VAL A 4 -12.45 5.07 -2.50
C VAL A 4 -12.21 3.67 -1.95
N LEU A 5 -11.21 2.98 -2.48
CA LEU A 5 -10.70 1.71 -1.95
C LEU A 5 -9.27 1.90 -1.45
N LEU A 6 -9.00 1.46 -0.23
CA LEU A 6 -7.65 1.40 0.34
C LEU A 6 -7.21 -0.05 0.38
N VAL A 7 -6.18 -0.39 -0.41
CA VAL A 7 -5.59 -1.73 -0.47
C VAL A 7 -4.18 -1.68 0.09
N TYR A 8 -3.85 -2.57 1.00
CA TYR A 8 -2.51 -2.64 1.56
C TYR A 8 -2.13 -4.06 1.99
N TYR A 9 -0.83 -4.27 2.22
CA TYR A 9 -0.30 -5.44 2.89
C TYR A 9 0.48 -5.01 4.13
N SER A 10 0.36 -5.76 5.22
CA SER A 10 1.12 -5.51 6.45
C SER A 10 1.59 -6.81 7.08
N ARG A 11 2.90 -6.91 7.32
CA ARG A 11 3.49 -8.08 8.01
C ARG A 11 3.60 -7.86 9.53
N THR A 12 4.14 -6.72 9.93
CA THR A 12 4.44 -6.40 11.32
C THR A 12 3.48 -5.42 11.97
N GLY A 13 2.55 -4.85 11.18
CA GLY A 13 1.52 -3.94 11.67
C GLY A 13 1.78 -2.45 11.37
N PHE A 14 2.96 -2.03 10.94
CA PHE A 14 3.24 -0.61 10.62
C PHE A 14 2.34 -0.10 9.50
N THR A 15 2.31 -0.79 8.36
CA THR A 15 1.45 -0.41 7.24
C THR A 15 -0.03 -0.42 7.63
N ARG A 16 -0.46 -1.38 8.46
CA ARG A 16 -1.84 -1.45 8.98
C ARG A 16 -2.18 -0.24 9.84
N ARG A 17 -1.28 0.22 10.70
CA ARG A 17 -1.50 1.43 11.51
C ARG A 17 -1.71 2.66 10.63
N VAL A 18 -0.86 2.85 9.61
CA VAL A 18 -1.00 3.96 8.66
C VAL A 18 -2.31 3.86 7.87
N ALA A 19 -2.63 2.68 7.36
CA ALA A 19 -3.90 2.42 6.67
C ALA A 19 -5.11 2.76 7.55
N GLY A 20 -5.08 2.36 8.83
CA GLY A 20 -6.11 2.70 9.81
C GLY A 20 -6.27 4.19 10.04
N GLU A 21 -5.16 4.95 10.11
CA GLU A 21 -5.21 6.40 10.26
C GLU A 21 -5.73 7.11 9.01
N ILE A 22 -5.41 6.60 7.82
CA ILE A 22 -6.00 7.09 6.56
C ILE A 22 -7.52 6.80 6.55
N ALA A 23 -7.92 5.58 6.87
CA ALA A 23 -9.32 5.15 6.86
C ALA A 23 -10.19 5.92 7.86
N LYS A 24 -9.66 6.28 9.02
CA LYS A 24 -10.38 7.14 9.99
C LYS A 24 -10.71 8.53 9.43
N ARG A 25 -9.93 9.02 8.47
CA ARG A 25 -10.05 10.36 7.89
C ARG A 25 -10.76 10.36 6.54
N LEU A 26 -10.82 9.21 5.86
CA LEU A 26 -11.51 9.03 4.58
C LEU A 26 -12.65 8.02 4.74
N ASP A 27 -13.80 8.35 4.16
CA ASP A 27 -14.84 7.35 3.97
C ASP A 27 -14.44 6.44 2.80
N CYS A 28 -13.84 5.28 3.13
CA CYS A 28 -13.30 4.34 2.15
C CYS A 28 -13.49 2.89 2.58
N ASP A 29 -13.62 2.02 1.59
CA ASP A 29 -13.53 0.58 1.82
C ASP A 29 -12.06 0.19 2.04
N VAL A 30 -11.81 -0.76 2.93
CA VAL A 30 -10.45 -1.18 3.31
C VAL A 30 -10.23 -2.65 3.00
N CYS A 31 -9.19 -2.95 2.24
CA CYS A 31 -8.79 -4.29 1.87
C CYS A 31 -7.35 -4.56 2.31
N GLU A 32 -7.18 -5.35 3.35
CA GLU A 32 -5.87 -5.90 3.71
C GLU A 32 -5.62 -7.19 2.92
N LEU A 33 -4.57 -7.20 2.10
CA LEU A 33 -4.20 -8.39 1.33
C LEU A 33 -3.74 -9.51 2.25
N GLN A 34 -4.23 -10.72 2.00
CA GLN A 34 -3.87 -11.93 2.72
C GLN A 34 -3.15 -12.89 1.79
N GLU A 35 -2.02 -13.44 2.23
CA GLU A 35 -1.35 -14.52 1.53
C GLU A 35 -2.03 -15.87 1.87
N GLU A 36 -2.07 -16.79 0.91
CA GLU A 36 -2.53 -18.16 1.17
C GLU A 36 -1.65 -18.87 2.20
N HIS A 37 -0.35 -18.54 2.22
CA HIS A 37 0.63 -19.03 3.19
C HIS A 37 1.22 -17.86 3.98
N PRO A 38 0.74 -17.60 5.22
CA PRO A 38 1.18 -16.48 6.03
C PRO A 38 2.69 -16.47 6.31
N ARG A 39 3.27 -15.27 6.31
CA ARG A 39 4.69 -15.05 6.60
C ARG A 39 4.92 -14.85 8.09
N ALA A 40 4.98 -15.94 8.84
CA ALA A 40 5.29 -15.90 10.27
C ALA A 40 6.67 -16.47 10.56
N GLY A 41 7.37 -15.91 11.55
CA GLY A 41 8.67 -16.41 12.05
C GLY A 41 9.82 -16.30 11.07
N ILE A 42 10.90 -17.07 11.33
CA ILE A 42 12.16 -17.08 10.56
C ILE A 42 11.90 -17.57 9.11
N VAL A 43 11.05 -18.56 8.93
CA VAL A 43 10.71 -19.10 7.60
C VAL A 43 10.04 -18.04 6.74
N GLY A 44 9.11 -17.26 7.32
CA GLY A 44 8.48 -16.15 6.62
C GLY A 44 9.46 -15.04 6.24
N TYR A 45 10.44 -14.76 7.09
CA TYR A 45 11.52 -13.79 6.77
C TYR A 45 12.38 -14.27 5.60
N LEU A 46 12.88 -15.52 5.65
CA LEU A 46 13.69 -16.11 4.58
C LEU A 46 12.94 -16.18 3.26
N ARG A 47 11.65 -16.54 3.29
CA ARG A 47 10.77 -16.53 2.12
C ARG A 47 10.63 -15.12 1.54
N SER A 48 10.43 -14.12 2.39
CA SER A 48 10.33 -12.71 1.95
C SER A 48 11.60 -12.22 1.26
N ALA A 49 12.77 -12.58 1.82
CA ALA A 49 14.05 -12.25 1.23
C ALA A 49 14.28 -12.97 -0.12
N PHE A 50 13.94 -14.26 -0.20
CA PHE A 50 14.03 -15.04 -1.42
C PHE A 50 13.13 -14.49 -2.53
N GLU A 51 11.88 -14.18 -2.23
CA GLU A 51 10.92 -13.61 -3.20
C GLU A 51 11.34 -12.21 -3.66
N ALA A 52 11.89 -11.37 -2.74
CA ALA A 52 12.44 -10.07 -3.09
C ALA A 52 13.64 -10.19 -4.05
N TYR A 53 14.48 -11.20 -3.84
CA TYR A 53 15.66 -11.45 -4.67
C TYR A 53 15.31 -12.06 -6.03
N THR A 54 14.42 -13.06 -6.06
CA THR A 54 14.08 -13.82 -7.27
C THR A 54 12.95 -13.22 -8.08
N GLY A 55 12.23 -12.25 -7.53
CA GLY A 55 11.01 -11.70 -8.15
C GLY A 55 9.81 -12.64 -8.12
N HIS A 56 9.90 -13.76 -7.39
CA HIS A 56 8.79 -14.69 -7.21
C HIS A 56 7.61 -14.03 -6.51
N LEU A 57 6.41 -14.20 -7.06
CA LEU A 57 5.18 -13.58 -6.53
C LEU A 57 4.39 -14.60 -5.70
N PRO A 58 3.94 -14.23 -4.48
CA PRO A 58 3.14 -15.10 -3.64
C PRO A 58 1.72 -15.28 -4.18
N ALA A 59 1.10 -16.42 -3.85
CA ALA A 59 -0.31 -16.61 -4.03
C ALA A 59 -1.09 -15.80 -2.98
N LEU A 60 -2.08 -15.02 -3.44
CA LEU A 60 -2.95 -14.20 -2.61
C LEU A 60 -4.36 -14.78 -2.58
N ARG A 61 -5.04 -14.58 -1.45
CA ARG A 61 -6.50 -14.77 -1.41
C ARG A 61 -7.15 -13.70 -2.26
N GLU A 62 -8.21 -14.08 -2.98
CA GLU A 62 -8.94 -13.13 -3.80
C GLU A 62 -9.54 -12.01 -2.94
N PRO A 63 -9.35 -10.73 -3.31
CA PRO A 63 -9.98 -9.62 -2.61
C PRO A 63 -11.51 -9.65 -2.84
N GLU A 64 -12.26 -9.32 -1.79
CA GLU A 64 -13.73 -9.29 -1.82
C GLU A 64 -14.31 -8.09 -2.58
N TYR A 65 -13.47 -7.25 -3.18
CA TYR A 65 -13.86 -5.98 -3.79
C TYR A 65 -13.73 -5.99 -5.32
N GLU A 66 -14.75 -5.49 -5.99
CA GLU A 66 -14.73 -5.26 -7.43
C GLU A 66 -13.98 -3.95 -7.75
N LEU A 67 -12.71 -4.04 -8.09
CA LEU A 67 -11.81 -2.89 -8.29
C LEU A 67 -12.33 -1.85 -9.30
N GLY A 68 -13.05 -2.30 -10.32
CA GLY A 68 -13.60 -1.42 -11.35
C GLY A 68 -14.67 -0.43 -10.88
N LYS A 69 -15.24 -0.64 -9.68
CA LYS A 69 -16.28 0.23 -9.10
C LYS A 69 -15.72 1.45 -8.35
N TYR A 70 -14.40 1.52 -8.17
CA TYR A 70 -13.77 2.58 -7.39
C TYR A 70 -13.23 3.68 -8.29
N GLY A 71 -13.56 4.91 -7.96
CA GLY A 71 -13.06 6.09 -8.66
C GLY A 71 -11.67 6.53 -8.19
N LEU A 72 -11.21 6.00 -7.04
CA LEU A 72 -9.86 6.18 -6.53
C LEU A 72 -9.41 4.95 -5.73
N SER A 73 -8.20 4.51 -5.97
CA SER A 73 -7.58 3.42 -5.20
C SER A 73 -6.33 3.93 -4.47
N ILE A 74 -6.25 3.69 -3.18
CA ILE A 74 -5.05 3.96 -2.37
C ILE A 74 -4.31 2.64 -2.20
N VAL A 75 -3.03 2.59 -2.56
CA VAL A 75 -2.22 1.38 -2.45
C VAL A 75 -1.08 1.59 -1.46
N GLY A 76 -1.02 0.75 -0.44
CA GLY A 76 -0.03 0.81 0.63
C GLY A 76 0.89 -0.40 0.67
N SER A 77 2.22 -0.18 0.78
CA SER A 77 3.22 -1.23 0.83
C SER A 77 4.29 -0.96 1.89
N PRO A 78 4.69 -1.96 2.68
CA PRO A 78 5.98 -1.88 3.35
C PRO A 78 7.12 -1.97 2.31
N VAL A 79 8.27 -1.38 2.65
CA VAL A 79 9.49 -1.50 1.84
C VAL A 79 10.25 -2.74 2.28
N TRP A 80 10.43 -3.69 1.38
CA TRP A 80 11.22 -4.90 1.60
C TRP A 80 12.44 -4.93 0.68
N ALA A 81 13.63 -4.97 1.26
CA ALA A 81 14.89 -4.95 0.51
C ALA A 81 14.94 -3.84 -0.57
N GLY A 82 14.47 -2.64 -0.23
CA GLY A 82 14.43 -1.49 -1.13
C GLY A 82 13.42 -1.60 -2.28
N ARG A 83 12.42 -2.47 -2.16
CA ARG A 83 11.38 -2.72 -3.17
C ARG A 83 9.97 -2.69 -2.59
N VAL A 84 9.00 -2.54 -3.47
CA VAL A 84 7.59 -2.84 -3.17
C VAL A 84 7.48 -4.29 -2.71
N CYS A 85 6.75 -4.55 -1.65
CA CYS A 85 6.62 -5.90 -1.11
C CYS A 85 5.99 -6.87 -2.12
N ALA A 86 6.37 -8.14 -2.04
CA ALA A 86 5.93 -9.16 -2.99
C ALA A 86 4.40 -9.32 -3.07
N PRO A 87 3.62 -9.28 -1.96
CA PRO A 87 2.16 -9.34 -2.03
C PRO A 87 1.53 -8.20 -2.83
N ILE A 88 2.00 -6.96 -2.68
CA ILE A 88 1.50 -5.83 -3.46
C ILE A 88 1.90 -5.95 -4.93
N ARG A 89 3.11 -6.43 -5.23
CA ARG A 89 3.51 -6.71 -6.62
C ARG A 89 2.63 -7.77 -7.26
N ALA A 90 2.33 -8.85 -6.54
CA ALA A 90 1.43 -9.91 -7.00
C ALA A 90 0.02 -9.38 -7.27
N PHE A 91 -0.52 -8.58 -6.37
CA PHE A 91 -1.83 -7.97 -6.52
C PHE A 91 -1.91 -7.08 -7.78
N LEU A 92 -0.96 -6.17 -7.95
CA LEU A 92 -0.96 -5.25 -9.10
C LEU A 92 -0.69 -5.96 -10.44
N ALA A 93 0.02 -7.09 -10.43
CA ALA A 93 0.26 -7.90 -11.61
C ALA A 93 -0.98 -8.71 -12.03
N SER A 94 -1.78 -9.18 -11.08
CA SER A 94 -2.93 -10.06 -11.33
C SER A 94 -4.25 -9.31 -11.51
N GLN A 95 -4.36 -8.11 -10.93
CA GLN A 95 -5.61 -7.35 -10.91
C GLN A 95 -5.35 -5.88 -11.29
N PRO A 96 -5.73 -5.46 -12.49
CA PRO A 96 -5.64 -4.06 -12.85
C PRO A 96 -6.56 -3.22 -11.96
N LEU A 97 -6.01 -2.16 -11.39
CA LEU A 97 -6.81 -1.15 -10.72
C LEU A 97 -7.79 -0.55 -11.72
N GLY A 98 -9.03 -0.34 -11.32
CA GLY A 98 -10.08 0.22 -12.18
C GLY A 98 -9.69 1.55 -12.86
N PRO A 99 -10.55 2.16 -13.66
CA PRO A 99 -10.23 3.35 -14.46
C PRO A 99 -9.93 4.60 -13.61
N GLY A 100 -10.21 4.54 -12.31
CA GLY A 100 -10.05 5.65 -11.36
C GLY A 100 -8.61 6.11 -11.14
N GLU A 101 -8.47 7.13 -10.31
CA GLU A 101 -7.20 7.68 -9.88
C GLU A 101 -6.51 6.79 -8.84
N ILE A 102 -5.22 6.99 -8.62
CA ILE A 102 -4.46 6.30 -7.58
C ILE A 102 -3.78 7.27 -6.63
N ALA A 103 -3.64 6.85 -5.38
CA ALA A 103 -2.71 7.41 -4.40
C ALA A 103 -1.87 6.29 -3.81
N VAL A 104 -0.67 6.57 -3.37
CA VAL A 104 0.26 5.54 -2.89
C VAL A 104 0.92 5.92 -1.58
N PHE A 105 1.14 4.96 -0.70
CA PHE A 105 1.95 5.17 0.49
C PHE A 105 2.88 4.00 0.79
N VAL A 106 3.99 4.28 1.45
CA VAL A 106 4.94 3.27 1.90
C VAL A 106 5.32 3.48 3.37
N THR A 107 5.60 2.37 4.05
CA THR A 107 6.24 2.36 5.38
C THR A 107 7.62 1.73 5.25
N TYR A 108 8.61 2.28 5.95
CA TYR A 108 10.00 1.85 5.80
C TYR A 108 10.84 2.09 7.05
N GLY A 109 11.85 1.25 7.27
CA GLY A 109 12.75 1.37 8.43
C GLY A 109 14.00 2.20 8.17
N GLY A 110 14.40 2.37 6.91
CA GLY A 110 15.69 2.97 6.56
C GLY A 110 15.64 3.95 5.40
N MET A 111 16.07 3.52 4.22
CA MET A 111 16.22 4.36 3.04
C MET A 111 15.41 3.85 1.85
N GLY A 112 15.32 4.66 0.77
CA GLY A 112 14.79 4.23 -0.52
C GLY A 112 13.29 4.43 -0.72
N ALA A 113 12.60 5.11 0.19
CA ALA A 113 11.14 5.34 0.09
C ALA A 113 10.72 6.01 -1.22
N SER A 114 11.45 7.03 -1.67
CA SER A 114 11.14 7.74 -2.92
C SER A 114 11.18 6.79 -4.13
N LYS A 115 12.23 5.97 -4.25
CA LYS A 115 12.37 4.98 -5.31
C LYS A 115 11.26 3.93 -5.27
N VAL A 116 10.85 3.51 -4.08
CA VAL A 116 9.77 2.53 -3.92
C VAL A 116 8.42 3.13 -4.26
N LEU A 117 8.16 4.39 -3.90
CA LEU A 117 6.97 5.13 -4.33
C LEU A 117 6.91 5.25 -5.86
N ASP A 118 8.03 5.54 -6.53
CA ASP A 118 8.11 5.57 -7.99
C ASP A 118 7.79 4.19 -8.60
N SER A 119 8.37 3.14 -8.03
CA SER A 119 8.12 1.76 -8.46
C SER A 119 6.67 1.35 -8.26
N LEU A 120 6.07 1.71 -7.13
CA LEU A 120 4.67 1.43 -6.82
C LEU A 120 3.73 2.14 -7.80
N THR A 121 4.01 3.40 -8.10
CA THR A 121 3.27 4.19 -9.10
C THR A 121 3.39 3.59 -10.50
N ALA A 122 4.59 3.16 -10.89
CA ALA A 122 4.83 2.51 -12.18
C ALA A 122 4.11 1.16 -12.30
N LEU A 123 4.13 0.33 -11.25
CA LEU A 123 3.42 -0.95 -11.20
C LEU A 123 1.89 -0.76 -11.30
N ALA A 124 1.37 0.31 -10.73
CA ALA A 124 -0.04 0.66 -10.84
C ALA A 124 -0.42 1.22 -12.24
N GLY A 125 0.56 1.56 -13.07
CA GLY A 125 0.36 2.03 -14.45
C GLY A 125 -0.28 3.42 -14.57
N LYS A 126 -0.26 4.23 -13.49
CA LYS A 126 -0.91 5.54 -13.43
C LYS A 126 -0.10 6.52 -12.60
N ALA A 127 -0.21 7.81 -12.89
CA ALA A 127 0.34 8.85 -12.02
C ALA A 127 -0.44 8.92 -10.70
N ALA A 128 0.28 8.98 -9.58
CA ALA A 128 -0.35 9.09 -8.27
C ALA A 128 -0.75 10.55 -7.98
N VAL A 129 -2.00 10.75 -7.54
CA VAL A 129 -2.52 12.06 -7.13
C VAL A 129 -2.02 12.50 -5.76
N ALA A 130 -1.60 11.55 -4.92
CA ALA A 130 -0.98 11.80 -3.62
C ALA A 130 0.03 10.68 -3.30
N ARG A 131 1.09 11.05 -2.58
CA ARG A 131 2.17 10.14 -2.18
C ARG A 131 2.50 10.37 -0.71
N LEU A 132 2.72 9.28 0.06
CA LEU A 132 3.07 9.36 1.47
C LEU A 132 4.19 8.35 1.79
N ALA A 133 5.19 8.78 2.53
CA ALA A 133 6.23 7.92 3.09
C ALA A 133 6.36 8.16 4.59
N LEU A 134 6.31 7.09 5.37
CA LEU A 134 6.44 7.12 6.83
C LEU A 134 7.46 6.11 7.30
N THR A 135 8.38 6.55 8.13
CA THR A 135 9.34 5.66 8.79
C THR A 135 8.67 4.88 9.93
N ASP A 136 9.16 3.68 10.20
CA ASP A 136 8.73 2.89 11.35
C ASP A 136 8.86 3.69 12.65
N ARG A 137 9.91 4.52 12.77
CA ARG A 137 10.14 5.40 13.93
C ARG A 137 9.06 6.48 14.08
N GLU A 138 8.62 7.10 12.98
CA GLU A 138 7.51 8.08 13.00
C GLU A 138 6.20 7.42 13.43
N ILE A 139 5.98 6.19 12.99
CA ILE A 139 4.77 5.43 13.32
C ILE A 139 4.80 5.00 14.80
N ASP A 140 5.93 4.51 15.31
CA ASP A 140 6.07 4.12 16.71
C ASP A 140 5.95 5.30 17.67
N ALA A 141 6.48 6.46 17.29
CA ALA A 141 6.37 7.70 18.05
C ALA A 141 5.00 8.39 17.94
N ASP A 142 4.06 7.80 17.19
CA ASP A 142 2.74 8.40 16.88
C ASP A 142 2.83 9.80 16.24
N ALA A 143 3.91 10.03 15.49
CA ALA A 143 4.24 11.32 14.86
C ALA A 143 3.77 11.42 13.39
N MET A 144 2.83 10.58 12.98
CA MET A 144 2.39 10.49 11.58
C MET A 144 1.21 11.38 11.21
N ALA A 145 0.48 11.92 12.19
CA ALA A 145 -0.80 12.61 11.97
C ALA A 145 -0.71 13.72 10.92
N HIS A 146 0.28 14.60 11.03
CA HIS A 146 0.46 15.73 10.10
C HIS A 146 0.67 15.27 8.64
N LYS A 147 1.50 14.25 8.42
CA LYS A 147 1.75 13.70 7.08
C LYS A 147 0.52 13.00 6.51
N VAL A 148 -0.21 12.27 7.35
CA VAL A 148 -1.45 11.61 6.97
C VAL A 148 -2.54 12.64 6.63
N ASP A 149 -2.66 13.71 7.41
CA ASP A 149 -3.62 14.79 7.14
C ASP A 149 -3.34 15.47 5.79
N ALA A 150 -2.08 15.77 5.49
CA ALA A 150 -1.68 16.35 4.20
C ALA A 150 -1.98 15.39 3.03
N PHE A 151 -1.69 14.11 3.19
CA PHE A 151 -2.00 13.08 2.19
C PHE A 151 -3.50 12.97 1.92
N VAL A 152 -4.31 12.90 2.98
CA VAL A 152 -5.76 12.82 2.90
C VAL A 152 -6.36 14.07 2.22
N ALA A 153 -5.84 15.26 2.55
CA ALA A 153 -6.26 16.51 1.90
C ALA A 153 -5.99 16.48 0.39
N ALA A 154 -4.83 15.99 -0.03
CA ALA A 154 -4.49 15.83 -1.45
C ALA A 154 -5.41 14.82 -2.16
N VAL A 155 -5.72 13.70 -1.52
CA VAL A 155 -6.67 12.71 -2.04
C VAL A 155 -8.07 13.30 -2.21
N ARG A 156 -8.57 14.04 -1.22
CA ARG A 156 -9.89 14.69 -1.27
C ARG A 156 -10.00 15.72 -2.38
N ALA A 157 -8.96 16.53 -2.57
CA ALA A 157 -8.93 17.56 -3.60
C ALA A 157 -9.13 17.00 -5.02
N LYS A 158 -8.70 15.76 -5.26
CA LYS A 158 -8.89 15.06 -6.55
C LYS A 158 -10.16 14.23 -6.61
N GLY A 159 -10.61 13.70 -5.47
CA GLY A 159 -11.87 12.93 -5.40
C GLY A 159 -13.15 13.76 -5.60
N SER A 160 -13.04 15.09 -5.58
CA SER A 160 -14.16 16.03 -5.74
C SER A 160 -14.39 16.48 -7.20
N THR A 161 -13.53 16.06 -8.12
CA THR A 161 -13.65 16.33 -9.57
C THR A 161 -14.12 15.09 -10.30
#